data_a68404f04ba2a5f44cb699571240d255
#
_entry.id   a68404f04ba2a5f44cb699571240d255
#
_cell.length_a   1.000
_cell.length_b   1.000
_cell.length_c   1.000
_cell.angle_alpha   90.00
_cell.angle_beta   90.00
_cell.angle_gamma   90.00
#
_symmetry.space_group_name_H-M   'P 1'
#
loop_
_entity.id
_entity.type
_entity.pdbx_description
1 polymer ?
#
loop_
_entity_poly.entity_id
_entity_poly.type
_entity_poly.pdbx_seq_one_letter_code
_entity_poly.pdbx_strand_id
1 'polypeptide(L)'
;MRAIKHIHNNKAPHWVGDGFYVKTLFNHLDNEADFNYQHTDPFLLLDYGQPTTFAPNPNHENEPHGIGQHPHKGFETVTIAYAGEISHADSAGGCGIIKEGDVQWMTAGRGIMHEEFHSPDFSRRGGLFSMGQLWVNLPSAHKLTEPKYQTLKGADLPMVDLTDFENGHALGQAAIIAGEWQDTKGAASTFTPINMWDIALHSTGSTMLQVPNNHNIMILVQEGTLLVNDKSVSAGSLIQFTAPTVTDIAIIDFDNGQSATQVSDSIKLTYPEPADDKLSGDKPSSSIVKLLLLSGEPIGEPVVGYGPFVMNTQAELKQTFRDYQTGNFVK
;
A
#
# COMPACT_ATOMS: atom_id res chain seq x y z
N MET A 1 -9.84 -3.21 -20.84
CA MET A 1 -9.03 -3.74 -19.73
C MET A 1 -7.62 -3.15 -19.80
N ARG A 2 -7.11 -2.70 -18.67
CA ARG A 2 -5.73 -2.20 -18.57
C ARG A 2 -4.75 -3.36 -18.74
N ALA A 3 -3.81 -3.26 -19.67
CA ALA A 3 -2.85 -4.33 -19.93
C ALA A 3 -1.82 -4.46 -18.81
N ILE A 4 -1.43 -5.69 -18.47
CA ILE A 4 -0.28 -5.95 -17.58
C ILE A 4 0.99 -5.65 -18.36
N LYS A 5 1.83 -4.74 -17.83
CA LYS A 5 3.15 -4.43 -18.37
C LYS A 5 4.18 -5.44 -17.87
N HIS A 6 4.23 -5.67 -16.55
CA HIS A 6 5.20 -6.57 -15.93
C HIS A 6 4.66 -7.23 -14.66
N ILE A 7 5.21 -8.41 -14.31
CA ILE A 7 4.99 -9.08 -13.03
C ILE A 7 6.36 -9.25 -12.36
N HIS A 8 6.56 -8.52 -11.26
CA HIS A 8 7.79 -8.54 -10.48
C HIS A 8 7.67 -9.54 -9.34
N ASN A 9 8.56 -10.54 -9.27
CA ASN A 9 8.50 -11.62 -8.28
C ASN A 9 9.85 -11.98 -7.63
N ASN A 10 10.95 -11.32 -8.01
CA ASN A 10 12.30 -11.71 -7.65
C ASN A 10 13.01 -10.77 -6.66
N LYS A 11 12.29 -9.99 -5.87
CA LYS A 11 12.92 -9.11 -4.87
C LYS A 11 13.38 -9.92 -3.66
N ALA A 12 14.66 -9.77 -3.29
CA ALA A 12 15.22 -10.41 -2.10
C ALA A 12 14.74 -9.69 -0.83
N PRO A 13 14.43 -10.41 0.25
CA PRO A 13 14.06 -9.80 1.51
C PRO A 13 15.29 -9.25 2.25
N HIS A 14 15.05 -8.26 3.11
CA HIS A 14 16.05 -7.66 3.98
C HIS A 14 15.41 -7.21 5.31
N TRP A 15 16.23 -6.88 6.29
CA TRP A 15 15.77 -6.35 7.56
C TRP A 15 15.68 -4.82 7.54
N VAL A 16 14.58 -4.29 8.07
CA VAL A 16 14.41 -2.89 8.47
C VAL A 16 14.37 -2.88 10.01
N GLY A 17 15.40 -2.29 10.63
CA GLY A 17 15.65 -2.57 12.04
C GLY A 17 15.92 -4.05 12.27
N ASP A 18 15.43 -4.57 13.38
CA ASP A 18 15.47 -6.00 13.72
C ASP A 18 14.05 -6.61 13.89
N GLY A 19 13.02 -5.81 13.64
CA GLY A 19 11.62 -6.20 13.77
C GLY A 19 10.91 -6.47 12.45
N PHE A 20 11.40 -5.96 11.32
CA PHE A 20 10.67 -6.00 10.06
C PHE A 20 11.49 -6.67 8.96
N TYR A 21 11.13 -7.91 8.61
CA TYR A 21 11.75 -8.64 7.51
C TYR A 21 10.90 -8.50 6.26
N VAL A 22 11.32 -7.62 5.33
CA VAL A 22 10.51 -7.14 4.22
C VAL A 22 11.19 -7.32 2.86
N LYS A 23 10.38 -7.30 1.81
CA LYS A 23 10.83 -7.12 0.41
C LYS A 23 10.43 -5.73 -0.04
N THR A 24 11.38 -4.88 -0.43
CA THR A 24 11.07 -3.63 -1.13
C THR A 24 10.65 -3.96 -2.56
N LEU A 25 9.36 -3.83 -2.82
CA LEU A 25 8.79 -4.15 -4.12
C LEU A 25 9.05 -3.05 -5.15
N PHE A 26 9.03 -1.79 -4.71
CA PHE A 26 9.49 -0.62 -5.46
C PHE A 26 9.95 0.50 -4.51
N ASN A 27 10.79 1.38 -5.04
CA ASN A 27 11.29 2.57 -4.34
C ASN A 27 11.44 3.73 -5.33
N HIS A 28 11.12 4.95 -4.91
CA HIS A 28 11.24 6.16 -5.74
C HIS A 28 12.67 6.47 -6.20
N LEU A 29 13.68 5.83 -5.61
CA LEU A 29 15.08 5.92 -6.02
C LEU A 29 15.46 4.89 -7.09
N ASP A 30 14.56 3.95 -7.44
CA ASP A 30 14.79 2.99 -8.50
C ASP A 30 14.88 3.72 -9.85
N ASN A 31 15.93 3.40 -10.64
CA ASN A 31 16.22 4.06 -11.91
C ASN A 31 16.06 3.13 -13.11
N GLU A 32 15.33 2.03 -12.96
CA GLU A 32 15.05 1.11 -14.05
C GLU A 32 14.18 1.80 -15.11
N ALA A 33 14.53 1.67 -16.39
CA ALA A 33 13.82 2.35 -17.48
C ALA A 33 12.34 1.97 -17.54
N ASP A 34 12.03 0.71 -17.19
CA ASP A 34 10.69 0.14 -17.28
C ASP A 34 9.94 0.13 -15.95
N PHE A 35 10.61 0.41 -14.82
CA PHE A 35 10.00 0.48 -13.51
C PHE A 35 10.75 1.47 -12.60
N ASN A 36 10.26 2.68 -12.51
CA ASN A 36 10.76 3.76 -11.66
C ASN A 36 9.59 4.58 -11.13
N TYR A 37 9.87 5.68 -10.41
CA TYR A 37 8.85 6.51 -9.77
C TYR A 37 7.74 7.00 -10.74
N GLN A 38 8.03 7.26 -12.01
CA GLN A 38 6.99 7.67 -12.97
C GLN A 38 5.88 6.63 -13.15
N HIS A 39 6.20 5.36 -12.90
CA HIS A 39 5.26 4.24 -13.01
C HIS A 39 4.50 3.96 -11.70
N THR A 40 4.97 4.51 -10.58
CA THR A 40 4.40 4.31 -9.25
C THR A 40 3.83 5.58 -8.64
N ASP A 41 4.10 6.76 -9.21
CA ASP A 41 3.57 8.05 -8.75
C ASP A 41 2.05 7.95 -8.53
N PRO A 42 1.51 8.28 -7.34
CA PRO A 42 2.11 9.00 -6.22
C PRO A 42 2.77 8.10 -5.14
N PHE A 43 2.95 6.82 -5.38
CA PHE A 43 3.52 5.90 -4.39
C PHE A 43 5.05 5.87 -4.50
N LEU A 44 5.73 6.17 -3.39
CA LEU A 44 7.18 6.32 -3.34
C LEU A 44 7.92 5.02 -3.02
N LEU A 45 7.30 4.16 -2.21
CA LEU A 45 7.89 2.91 -1.72
C LEU A 45 6.79 1.96 -1.30
N LEU A 46 7.02 0.66 -1.52
CA LEU A 46 6.23 -0.42 -0.92
C LEU A 46 7.17 -1.49 -0.40
N ASP A 47 7.21 -1.63 0.93
CA ASP A 47 7.80 -2.76 1.63
C ASP A 47 6.70 -3.75 2.02
N TYR A 48 6.91 -5.02 1.70
CA TYR A 48 6.01 -6.10 2.07
C TYR A 48 6.72 -7.13 2.95
N GLY A 49 6.31 -7.20 4.21
CA GLY A 49 6.68 -8.23 5.16
C GLY A 49 5.80 -9.46 4.96
N GLN A 50 6.32 -10.47 4.24
CA GLN A 50 5.61 -11.74 4.07
C GLN A 50 5.39 -12.42 5.43
N PRO A 51 4.33 -13.25 5.59
CA PRO A 51 4.07 -13.96 6.83
C PRO A 51 5.31 -14.68 7.36
N THR A 52 5.81 -14.25 8.51
CA THR A 52 7.03 -14.75 9.17
C THR A 52 6.74 -15.00 10.64
N THR A 53 7.18 -16.12 11.17
CA THR A 53 6.98 -16.44 12.60
C THR A 53 8.12 -15.91 13.45
N PHE A 54 7.80 -15.08 14.43
CA PHE A 54 8.72 -14.59 15.45
C PHE A 54 8.59 -15.42 16.74
N ALA A 55 9.72 -15.74 17.35
CA ALA A 55 9.74 -16.32 18.68
C ALA A 55 9.33 -15.27 19.73
N PRO A 56 8.80 -15.70 20.91
CA PRO A 56 8.65 -14.79 22.03
C PRO A 56 9.97 -14.10 22.39
N ASN A 57 9.92 -12.78 22.64
CA ASN A 57 11.05 -12.01 23.12
C ASN A 57 10.91 -11.74 24.63
N PRO A 58 11.56 -12.52 25.51
CA PRO A 58 11.45 -12.33 26.96
C PRO A 58 12.12 -11.06 27.47
N ASN A 59 12.99 -10.44 26.65
CA ASN A 59 13.71 -9.20 27.00
C ASN A 59 13.13 -7.96 26.30
N HIS A 60 11.92 -8.03 25.80
CA HIS A 60 11.30 -6.98 24.96
C HIS A 60 11.21 -5.60 25.63
N GLU A 61 11.27 -5.51 26.95
CA GLU A 61 11.27 -4.21 27.65
C GLU A 61 12.59 -3.46 27.49
N ASN A 62 13.73 -4.17 27.37
CA ASN A 62 15.05 -3.58 27.20
C ASN A 62 15.54 -3.64 25.75
N GLU A 63 15.11 -4.66 25.00
CA GLU A 63 15.52 -4.95 23.63
C GLU A 63 14.27 -5.24 22.76
N PRO A 64 13.40 -4.22 22.54
CA PRO A 64 12.23 -4.39 21.71
C PRO A 64 12.65 -4.57 20.24
N HIS A 65 12.02 -5.52 19.52
CA HIS A 65 12.23 -5.67 18.08
C HIS A 65 11.48 -4.59 17.32
N GLY A 66 12.16 -3.90 16.41
CA GLY A 66 11.57 -2.84 15.59
C GLY A 66 12.60 -1.88 15.02
N ILE A 67 12.21 -0.65 14.84
CA ILE A 67 13.06 0.45 14.41
C ILE A 67 12.90 1.63 15.37
N GLY A 68 14.02 2.04 15.99
CA GLY A 68 14.06 3.18 16.90
C GLY A 68 13.81 4.50 16.19
N GLN A 69 13.82 5.58 16.96
CA GLN A 69 13.45 6.90 16.48
C GLN A 69 14.19 7.33 15.21
N HIS A 70 13.42 7.61 14.17
CA HIS A 70 13.90 8.02 12.85
C HIS A 70 13.01 9.13 12.25
N PRO A 71 13.55 9.99 11.37
CA PRO A 71 12.82 11.10 10.79
C PRO A 71 12.06 10.72 9.53
N HIS A 72 10.97 11.47 9.21
CA HIS A 72 10.36 11.52 7.89
C HIS A 72 9.95 12.94 7.54
N LYS A 73 10.02 13.34 6.25
CA LYS A 73 9.58 14.65 5.77
C LYS A 73 9.16 14.61 4.31
N GLY A 74 8.03 15.28 4.01
CA GLY A 74 7.56 15.56 2.66
C GLY A 74 6.67 14.49 2.05
N PHE A 75 6.22 13.51 2.83
CA PHE A 75 5.36 12.42 2.36
C PHE A 75 4.52 11.84 3.51
N GLU A 76 3.79 10.79 3.24
CA GLU A 76 2.99 10.04 4.19
C GLU A 76 3.48 8.59 4.27
N THR A 77 3.45 7.99 5.46
CA THR A 77 3.65 6.54 5.64
C THR A 77 2.33 5.88 5.97
N VAL A 78 2.09 4.72 5.38
CA VAL A 78 0.90 3.90 5.62
C VAL A 78 1.34 2.52 6.02
N THR A 79 1.07 2.14 7.27
CA THR A 79 1.40 0.82 7.80
C THR A 79 0.12 -0.01 7.90
N ILE A 80 0.08 -1.15 7.22
CA ILE A 80 -1.03 -2.11 7.26
C ILE A 80 -0.54 -3.32 8.06
N ALA A 81 -1.21 -3.65 9.16
CA ALA A 81 -0.91 -4.84 9.94
C ALA A 81 -1.73 -6.03 9.41
N TYR A 82 -1.10 -6.93 8.66
CA TYR A 82 -1.76 -8.14 8.15
C TYR A 82 -1.79 -9.29 9.17
N ALA A 83 -0.78 -9.36 10.04
CA ALA A 83 -0.72 -10.26 11.17
C ALA A 83 0.23 -9.71 12.23
N GLY A 84 -0.02 -10.00 13.50
CA GLY A 84 0.77 -9.47 14.61
C GLY A 84 0.29 -8.10 15.08
N GLU A 85 1.16 -7.37 15.77
CA GLU A 85 0.83 -6.07 16.35
C GLU A 85 2.05 -5.15 16.31
N ILE A 86 1.85 -3.89 15.90
CA ILE A 86 2.89 -2.85 15.84
C ILE A 86 2.51 -1.72 16.77
N SER A 87 3.43 -1.36 17.68
CA SER A 87 3.34 -0.13 18.47
C SER A 87 4.14 0.96 17.78
N HIS A 88 3.65 2.19 17.84
CA HIS A 88 4.32 3.36 17.31
C HIS A 88 4.23 4.52 18.29
N ALA A 89 5.21 5.41 18.25
CA ALA A 89 5.23 6.68 18.97
C ALA A 89 5.98 7.74 18.15
N ASP A 90 5.63 9.01 18.32
CA ASP A 90 6.22 10.10 17.55
C ASP A 90 6.50 11.37 18.37
N SER A 91 7.24 12.31 17.74
CA SER A 91 7.64 13.59 18.35
C SER A 91 6.50 14.61 18.48
N ALA A 92 5.33 14.39 17.88
CA ALA A 92 4.15 15.25 17.99
C ALA A 92 3.22 14.79 19.13
N GLY A 93 3.57 13.71 19.84
CA GLY A 93 2.79 13.12 20.94
C GLY A 93 1.77 12.08 20.49
N GLY A 94 1.81 11.66 19.22
CA GLY A 94 1.03 10.53 18.71
C GLY A 94 1.64 9.21 19.21
N CYS A 95 0.79 8.28 19.63
CA CYS A 95 1.18 6.91 19.93
C CYS A 95 0.00 5.97 19.79
N GLY A 96 0.27 4.69 19.56
CA GLY A 96 -0.79 3.70 19.46
C GLY A 96 -0.26 2.31 19.15
N ILE A 97 -1.21 1.38 19.08
CA ILE A 97 -0.97 0.01 18.62
C ILE A 97 -1.97 -0.30 17.52
N ILE A 98 -1.45 -0.75 16.38
CA ILE A 98 -2.25 -1.35 15.32
C ILE A 98 -2.12 -2.87 15.41
N LYS A 99 -3.25 -3.55 15.17
CA LYS A 99 -3.41 -5.00 15.20
C LYS A 99 -3.84 -5.50 13.84
N GLU A 100 -3.94 -6.81 13.69
CA GLU A 100 -4.39 -7.43 12.44
C GLU A 100 -5.65 -6.75 11.86
N GLY A 101 -5.55 -6.32 10.61
CA GLY A 101 -6.58 -5.56 9.88
C GLY A 101 -6.54 -4.05 10.08
N ASP A 102 -5.86 -3.53 11.11
CA ASP A 102 -5.74 -2.09 11.34
C ASP A 102 -4.75 -1.44 10.37
N VAL A 103 -4.98 -0.16 10.08
CA VAL A 103 -4.08 0.67 9.27
C VAL A 103 -3.71 1.94 10.04
N GLN A 104 -2.43 2.26 10.06
CA GLN A 104 -1.92 3.55 10.51
C GLN A 104 -1.53 4.38 9.30
N TRP A 105 -2.08 5.58 9.19
CA TRP A 105 -1.74 6.55 8.16
C TRP A 105 -1.12 7.78 8.82
N MET A 106 0.19 7.98 8.65
CA MET A 106 0.93 9.10 9.21
C MET A 106 1.32 10.08 8.10
N THR A 107 0.83 11.30 8.17
CA THR A 107 1.35 12.42 7.37
C THR A 107 2.59 12.97 8.06
N ALA A 108 3.77 12.78 7.47
CA ALA A 108 5.01 13.35 7.99
C ALA A 108 5.13 14.86 7.69
N GLY A 109 4.65 15.29 6.53
CA GLY A 109 4.54 16.70 6.15
C GLY A 109 5.84 17.49 6.35
N ARG A 110 5.79 18.55 7.18
CA ARG A 110 6.94 19.42 7.46
C ARG A 110 8.08 18.75 8.26
N GLY A 111 7.84 17.56 8.79
CA GLY A 111 8.83 16.74 9.49
C GLY A 111 8.31 16.16 10.79
N ILE A 112 8.59 14.88 11.02
CA ILE A 112 8.26 14.13 12.24
C ILE A 112 9.38 13.15 12.54
N MET A 113 9.59 12.89 13.83
CA MET A 113 10.40 11.77 14.32
C MET A 113 9.46 10.72 14.85
N HIS A 114 9.60 9.46 14.42
CA HIS A 114 8.79 8.37 14.96
C HIS A 114 9.60 7.09 15.17
N GLU A 115 8.99 6.14 15.85
CA GLU A 115 9.53 4.82 16.10
C GLU A 115 8.44 3.77 15.96
N GLU A 116 8.81 2.57 15.52
CA GLU A 116 7.90 1.46 15.30
C GLU A 116 8.51 0.17 15.87
N PHE A 117 7.78 -0.50 16.76
CA PHE A 117 8.21 -1.73 17.40
C PHE A 117 7.10 -2.79 17.36
N HIS A 118 7.46 -4.05 17.52
CA HIS A 118 6.49 -5.05 17.90
C HIS A 118 5.80 -4.62 19.21
N SER A 119 4.48 -4.77 19.31
CA SER A 119 3.78 -4.42 20.56
C SER A 119 4.31 -5.26 21.73
N PRO A 120 4.21 -4.77 22.99
CA PRO A 120 4.58 -5.57 24.15
C PRO A 120 3.85 -6.91 24.23
N ASP A 121 2.58 -6.94 23.85
CA ASP A 121 1.78 -8.17 23.85
C ASP A 121 2.24 -9.16 22.78
N PHE A 122 2.49 -8.69 21.56
CA PHE A 122 3.04 -9.52 20.50
C PHE A 122 4.45 -10.01 20.85
N SER A 123 5.32 -9.12 21.37
CA SER A 123 6.67 -9.47 21.78
C SER A 123 6.70 -10.58 22.84
N ARG A 124 5.77 -10.55 23.82
CA ARG A 124 5.69 -11.60 24.84
C ARG A 124 5.24 -12.94 24.30
N ARG A 125 4.28 -12.97 23.39
CA ARG A 125 3.69 -14.22 22.87
C ARG A 125 4.38 -14.76 21.63
N GLY A 126 5.05 -13.90 20.85
CA GLY A 126 5.51 -14.24 19.51
C GLY A 126 4.34 -14.55 18.56
N GLY A 127 4.61 -15.22 17.47
CA GLY A 127 3.62 -15.68 16.50
C GLY A 127 3.85 -15.16 15.10
N LEU A 128 2.81 -15.28 14.27
CA LEU A 128 2.86 -14.82 12.89
C LEU A 128 2.86 -13.30 12.84
N PHE A 129 3.74 -12.74 11.99
CA PHE A 129 3.84 -11.33 11.71
C PHE A 129 3.85 -11.08 10.20
N SER A 130 3.06 -10.16 9.74
CA SER A 130 3.03 -9.71 8.33
C SER A 130 2.53 -8.28 8.26
N MET A 131 3.13 -7.47 7.40
CA MET A 131 2.77 -6.06 7.28
C MET A 131 3.04 -5.53 5.88
N GLY A 132 2.39 -4.42 5.53
CA GLY A 132 2.72 -3.58 4.40
C GLY A 132 3.13 -2.19 4.88
N GLN A 133 4.24 -1.66 4.37
CA GLN A 133 4.65 -0.27 4.57
C GLN A 133 4.65 0.44 3.23
N LEU A 134 3.77 1.40 3.06
CA LEU A 134 3.66 2.20 1.85
C LEU A 134 4.05 3.65 2.15
N TRP A 135 4.82 4.26 1.26
CA TRP A 135 5.04 5.70 1.27
C TRP A 135 4.23 6.35 0.16
N VAL A 136 3.45 7.37 0.52
CA VAL A 136 2.61 8.14 -0.41
C VAL A 136 3.16 9.56 -0.49
N ASN A 137 3.47 10.01 -1.70
CA ASN A 137 4.03 11.35 -1.92
C ASN A 137 2.98 12.44 -1.65
N LEU A 138 3.46 13.59 -1.22
CA LEU A 138 2.66 14.80 -1.11
C LEU A 138 2.99 15.74 -2.28
N PRO A 139 1.98 16.38 -2.90
CA PRO A 139 2.21 17.50 -3.82
C PRO A 139 3.02 18.61 -3.15
N SER A 140 3.76 19.38 -3.93
CA SER A 140 4.59 20.49 -3.43
C SER A 140 3.84 21.44 -2.51
N ALA A 141 2.57 21.72 -2.81
CA ALA A 141 1.69 22.57 -1.99
C ALA A 141 1.43 22.01 -0.58
N HIS A 142 1.64 20.70 -0.37
CA HIS A 142 1.32 20.02 0.89
C HIS A 142 2.54 19.38 1.58
N LYS A 143 3.74 19.47 0.98
CA LYS A 143 4.96 18.88 1.57
C LYS A 143 5.33 19.41 2.96
N LEU A 144 4.90 20.61 3.27
CA LEU A 144 5.16 21.25 4.58
C LEU A 144 3.90 21.35 5.46
N THR A 145 2.89 20.53 5.20
CA THR A 145 1.68 20.47 6.07
C THR A 145 2.05 19.94 7.46
N GLU A 146 1.19 20.25 8.44
CA GLU A 146 1.38 19.74 9.81
C GLU A 146 1.33 18.22 9.86
N PRO A 147 2.22 17.58 10.64
CA PRO A 147 2.14 16.15 10.90
C PRO A 147 0.80 15.76 11.51
N LYS A 148 0.23 14.66 11.07
CA LYS A 148 -1.03 14.13 11.60
C LYS A 148 -1.11 12.62 11.46
N TYR A 149 -2.00 12.00 12.24
CA TYR A 149 -2.33 10.58 12.16
C TYR A 149 -3.79 10.33 11.83
N GLN A 150 -4.02 9.23 11.12
CA GLN A 150 -5.31 8.60 10.98
C GLN A 150 -5.14 7.14 11.42
N THR A 151 -5.74 6.76 12.55
CA THR A 151 -5.78 5.36 12.99
C THR A 151 -7.06 4.75 12.46
N LEU A 152 -6.96 3.87 11.49
CA LEU A 152 -8.08 3.21 10.85
C LEU A 152 -8.20 1.80 11.42
N LYS A 153 -9.27 1.55 12.17
CA LYS A 153 -9.50 0.21 12.72
C LYS A 153 -10.06 -0.70 11.65
N GLY A 154 -9.54 -1.93 11.55
CA GLY A 154 -9.99 -2.92 10.56
C GLY A 154 -11.50 -3.16 10.61
N ALA A 155 -12.08 -3.18 11.81
CA ALA A 155 -13.52 -3.34 12.00
C ALA A 155 -14.38 -2.17 11.50
N ASP A 156 -13.77 -0.99 11.31
CA ASP A 156 -14.45 0.24 10.86
C ASP A 156 -14.18 0.54 9.38
N LEU A 157 -13.36 -0.27 8.70
CA LEU A 157 -13.12 -0.10 7.27
C LEU A 157 -14.39 -0.39 6.47
N PRO A 158 -14.78 0.49 5.55
CA PRO A 158 -15.90 0.23 4.65
C PRO A 158 -15.62 -0.99 3.77
N MET A 159 -16.58 -1.90 3.70
CA MET A 159 -16.48 -3.16 2.96
C MET A 159 -17.37 -3.16 1.73
N VAL A 160 -16.86 -3.69 0.63
CA VAL A 160 -17.61 -3.95 -0.60
C VAL A 160 -17.62 -5.45 -0.86
N ASP A 161 -18.81 -6.03 -1.03
CA ASP A 161 -18.97 -7.42 -1.40
C ASP A 161 -18.60 -7.62 -2.89
N LEU A 162 -17.80 -8.65 -3.15
CA LEU A 162 -17.42 -9.06 -4.49
C LEU A 162 -18.29 -10.23 -4.94
N THR A 163 -18.83 -10.12 -6.13
CA THR A 163 -19.64 -11.17 -6.74
C THR A 163 -19.04 -11.63 -8.06
N ASP A 164 -19.27 -12.87 -8.37
CA ASP A 164 -18.99 -13.42 -9.70
C ASP A 164 -19.87 -12.74 -10.75
N PHE A 165 -19.24 -12.20 -11.78
CA PHE A 165 -19.98 -11.43 -12.80
C PHE A 165 -20.83 -12.29 -13.73
N GLU A 166 -20.62 -13.62 -13.78
CA GLU A 166 -21.39 -14.54 -14.61
C GLU A 166 -22.67 -15.05 -13.92
N ASN A 167 -22.57 -15.34 -12.63
CA ASN A 167 -23.64 -16.02 -11.90
C ASN A 167 -24.11 -15.29 -10.62
N GLY A 168 -23.42 -14.20 -10.23
CA GLY A 168 -23.78 -13.38 -9.06
C GLY A 168 -23.46 -14.01 -7.69
N HIS A 169 -22.74 -15.12 -7.64
CA HIS A 169 -22.36 -15.74 -6.37
C HIS A 169 -21.33 -14.88 -5.63
N ALA A 170 -21.35 -14.93 -4.30
CA ALA A 170 -20.37 -14.25 -3.46
C ALA A 170 -18.98 -14.83 -3.69
N LEU A 171 -18.03 -13.97 -4.05
CA LEU A 171 -16.61 -14.33 -4.24
C LEU A 171 -15.75 -13.98 -3.04
N GLY A 172 -16.01 -12.86 -2.41
CA GLY A 172 -15.15 -12.30 -1.38
C GLY A 172 -15.56 -10.88 -1.03
N GLN A 173 -14.61 -10.13 -0.48
CA GLN A 173 -14.82 -8.76 -0.03
C GLN A 173 -13.59 -7.89 -0.30
N ALA A 174 -13.81 -6.58 -0.40
CA ALA A 174 -12.76 -5.57 -0.42
C ALA A 174 -12.95 -4.58 0.74
N ALA A 175 -11.92 -4.40 1.54
CA ALA A 175 -11.84 -3.31 2.50
C ALA A 175 -11.33 -2.05 1.76
N ILE A 176 -12.10 -0.97 1.79
CA ILE A 176 -11.76 0.28 1.13
C ILE A 176 -11.00 1.16 2.12
N ILE A 177 -9.67 1.06 2.09
CA ILE A 177 -8.79 1.83 2.97
C ILE A 177 -8.81 3.31 2.55
N ALA A 178 -8.61 3.58 1.25
CA ALA A 178 -8.61 4.92 0.68
C ALA A 178 -9.29 4.94 -0.70
N GLY A 179 -9.76 6.10 -1.10
CA GLY A 179 -10.42 6.32 -2.38
C GLY A 179 -11.89 5.92 -2.36
N GLU A 180 -12.38 5.41 -3.48
CA GLU A 180 -13.80 5.06 -3.62
C GLU A 180 -13.97 3.86 -4.54
N TRP A 181 -14.92 2.99 -4.23
CA TRP A 181 -15.37 1.90 -5.09
C TRP A 181 -16.88 1.71 -4.97
N GLN A 182 -17.60 1.72 -6.10
CA GLN A 182 -19.07 1.53 -6.16
C GLN A 182 -19.83 2.38 -5.13
N ASP A 183 -19.57 3.69 -5.10
CA ASP A 183 -20.17 4.63 -4.15
C ASP A 183 -19.75 4.43 -2.67
N THR A 184 -18.86 3.48 -2.39
CA THR A 184 -18.29 3.25 -1.05
C THR A 184 -16.98 4.01 -0.92
N LYS A 185 -16.96 5.02 -0.05
CA LYS A 185 -15.76 5.82 0.25
C LYS A 185 -14.90 5.13 1.29
N GLY A 186 -13.59 5.13 1.05
CA GLY A 186 -12.58 4.64 1.98
C GLY A 186 -12.50 5.47 3.25
N ALA A 187 -11.95 4.86 4.29
CA ALA A 187 -11.83 5.47 5.62
C ALA A 187 -10.78 6.58 5.68
N ALA A 188 -9.72 6.49 4.88
CA ALA A 188 -8.61 7.46 4.89
C ALA A 188 -8.96 8.74 4.11
N SER A 189 -8.54 9.89 4.64
CA SER A 189 -8.47 11.15 3.90
C SER A 189 -7.11 11.26 3.22
N THR A 190 -7.09 11.60 1.93
CA THR A 190 -5.88 11.68 1.10
C THR A 190 -5.68 13.07 0.52
N PHE A 191 -4.44 13.44 0.19
CA PHE A 191 -4.12 14.72 -0.45
C PHE A 191 -4.26 14.67 -1.98
N THR A 192 -4.22 13.47 -2.55
CA THR A 192 -4.33 13.22 -4.00
C THR A 192 -5.35 12.12 -4.24
N PRO A 193 -5.94 12.04 -5.44
CA PRO A 193 -6.82 10.94 -5.80
C PRO A 193 -6.05 9.61 -5.85
N ILE A 194 -6.27 8.76 -4.85
CA ILE A 194 -5.71 7.40 -4.80
C ILE A 194 -6.78 6.42 -4.35
N ASN A 195 -6.64 5.17 -4.77
CA ASN A 195 -7.38 4.04 -4.23
C ASN A 195 -6.40 3.05 -3.60
N MET A 196 -6.78 2.57 -2.43
CA MET A 196 -6.09 1.51 -1.70
C MET A 196 -7.16 0.54 -1.21
N TRP A 197 -7.24 -0.64 -1.86
CA TRP A 197 -8.24 -1.64 -1.57
C TRP A 197 -7.57 -2.96 -1.18
N ASP A 198 -7.88 -3.45 0.01
CA ASP A 198 -7.41 -4.75 0.49
C ASP A 198 -8.49 -5.79 0.20
N ILE A 199 -8.20 -6.74 -0.69
CA ILE A 199 -9.18 -7.63 -1.30
C ILE A 199 -8.90 -9.07 -0.86
N ALA A 200 -9.95 -9.76 -0.42
CA ALA A 200 -9.91 -11.19 -0.11
C ALA A 200 -10.97 -11.94 -0.93
N LEU A 201 -10.53 -12.96 -1.68
CA LEU A 201 -11.40 -13.88 -2.42
C LEU A 201 -11.45 -15.22 -1.68
N HIS A 202 -12.66 -15.68 -1.36
CA HIS A 202 -12.92 -16.88 -0.59
C HIS A 202 -13.54 -18.02 -1.42
N SER A 203 -14.05 -17.70 -2.61
CA SER A 203 -14.70 -18.63 -3.52
C SER A 203 -14.18 -18.47 -4.93
N THR A 204 -14.18 -19.54 -5.68
CA THR A 204 -13.79 -19.54 -7.10
C THR A 204 -14.79 -18.76 -7.96
N GLY A 205 -14.30 -18.14 -9.03
CA GLY A 205 -15.10 -17.31 -9.91
C GLY A 205 -14.32 -16.08 -10.41
N SER A 206 -15.00 -15.17 -11.07
CA SER A 206 -14.39 -13.99 -11.67
C SER A 206 -15.12 -12.71 -11.31
N THR A 207 -14.36 -11.63 -11.07
CA THR A 207 -14.91 -10.29 -10.86
C THR A 207 -14.14 -9.24 -11.63
N MET A 208 -14.75 -8.06 -11.81
CA MET A 208 -14.17 -6.94 -12.55
C MET A 208 -13.96 -5.75 -11.61
N LEU A 209 -12.73 -5.32 -11.45
CA LEU A 209 -12.41 -4.06 -10.79
C LEU A 209 -12.49 -2.91 -11.79
N GLN A 210 -13.08 -1.80 -11.38
CA GLN A 210 -13.10 -0.56 -12.15
C GLN A 210 -12.18 0.45 -11.46
N VAL A 211 -11.20 0.98 -12.18
CA VAL A 211 -10.23 1.96 -11.69
C VAL A 211 -10.15 3.14 -12.65
N PRO A 212 -9.89 4.37 -12.18
CA PRO A 212 -9.74 5.52 -13.07
C PRO A 212 -8.64 5.28 -14.11
N ASN A 213 -8.90 5.65 -15.37
CA ASN A 213 -7.97 5.42 -16.47
C ASN A 213 -6.71 6.30 -16.43
N ASN A 214 -6.76 7.44 -15.71
CA ASN A 214 -5.64 8.35 -15.48
C ASN A 214 -4.73 7.95 -14.31
N HIS A 215 -5.01 6.84 -13.60
CA HIS A 215 -4.19 6.36 -12.50
C HIS A 215 -3.07 5.43 -12.96
N ASN A 216 -1.91 5.50 -12.31
CA ASN A 216 -0.98 4.38 -12.22
C ASN A 216 -1.62 3.28 -11.39
N ILE A 217 -1.43 2.01 -11.79
CA ILE A 217 -2.07 0.86 -11.13
C ILE A 217 -1.04 -0.21 -10.82
N MET A 218 -1.10 -0.72 -9.60
CA MET A 218 -0.31 -1.86 -9.13
C MET A 218 -1.19 -2.79 -8.29
N ILE A 219 -0.90 -4.09 -8.34
CA ILE A 219 -1.51 -5.10 -7.46
C ILE A 219 -0.42 -5.94 -6.83
N LEU A 220 -0.37 -5.97 -5.49
CA LEU A 220 0.41 -6.94 -4.73
C LEU A 220 -0.46 -8.15 -4.44
N VAL A 221 -0.05 -9.33 -4.88
CA VAL A 221 -0.65 -10.60 -4.45
C VAL A 221 0.03 -11.04 -3.15
N GLN A 222 -0.73 -11.08 -2.06
CA GLN A 222 -0.22 -11.40 -0.71
C GLN A 222 -0.29 -12.90 -0.41
N GLU A 223 -1.39 -13.55 -0.82
CA GLU A 223 -1.67 -14.96 -0.53
C GLU A 223 -2.38 -15.62 -1.70
N GLY A 224 -2.07 -16.90 -1.93
CA GLY A 224 -2.70 -17.72 -2.96
C GLY A 224 -2.18 -17.47 -4.37
N THR A 225 -2.94 -17.95 -5.33
CA THR A 225 -2.69 -17.78 -6.77
C THR A 225 -4.00 -17.48 -7.49
N LEU A 226 -3.98 -16.49 -8.37
CA LEU A 226 -5.15 -16.10 -9.16
C LEU A 226 -4.74 -15.79 -10.60
N LEU A 227 -5.72 -15.62 -11.47
CA LEU A 227 -5.51 -15.03 -12.79
C LEU A 227 -5.88 -13.54 -12.73
N VAL A 228 -4.96 -12.69 -13.18
CA VAL A 228 -5.21 -11.26 -13.39
C VAL A 228 -5.15 -11.01 -14.90
N ASN A 229 -6.25 -10.56 -15.49
CA ASN A 229 -6.39 -10.46 -16.95
C ASN A 229 -5.89 -11.74 -17.66
N ASP A 230 -6.34 -12.90 -17.18
CA ASP A 230 -6.02 -14.25 -17.67
C ASP A 230 -4.52 -14.66 -17.54
N LYS A 231 -3.70 -13.89 -16.83
CA LYS A 231 -2.32 -14.28 -16.48
C LYS A 231 -2.24 -14.79 -15.05
N SER A 232 -1.65 -15.97 -14.87
CA SER A 232 -1.45 -16.56 -13.52
C SER A 232 -0.42 -15.77 -12.74
N VAL A 233 -0.78 -15.40 -11.50
CA VAL A 233 0.06 -14.66 -10.56
C VAL A 233 -0.06 -15.27 -9.18
N SER A 234 1.06 -15.50 -8.52
CA SER A 234 1.13 -16.11 -7.19
C SER A 234 1.59 -15.11 -6.12
N ALA A 235 1.41 -15.52 -4.87
CA ALA A 235 1.80 -14.74 -3.70
C ALA A 235 3.25 -14.21 -3.75
N GLY A 236 3.44 -13.00 -3.25
CA GLY A 236 4.71 -12.28 -3.25
C GLY A 236 5.04 -11.55 -4.55
N SER A 237 4.14 -11.59 -5.56
CA SER A 237 4.30 -10.89 -6.83
C SER A 237 3.66 -9.50 -6.80
N LEU A 238 4.33 -8.52 -7.41
CA LEU A 238 3.78 -7.21 -7.71
C LEU A 238 3.48 -7.11 -9.21
N ILE A 239 2.24 -6.78 -9.55
CA ILE A 239 1.80 -6.57 -10.92
C ILE A 239 1.87 -5.09 -11.24
N GLN A 240 2.59 -4.73 -12.28
CA GLN A 240 2.63 -3.40 -12.87
C GLN A 240 1.75 -3.38 -14.11
N PHE A 241 0.84 -2.43 -14.19
CA PHE A 241 0.03 -2.22 -15.38
C PHE A 241 0.67 -1.19 -16.32
N THR A 242 0.17 -1.10 -17.55
CA THR A 242 0.59 -0.07 -18.50
C THR A 242 0.28 1.32 -17.95
N ALA A 243 1.06 2.32 -18.38
CA ALA A 243 0.87 3.71 -17.98
C ALA A 243 -0.58 4.19 -18.25
N PRO A 244 -1.04 5.21 -17.52
CA PRO A 244 -2.32 5.85 -17.77
C PRO A 244 -2.47 6.22 -19.25
N THR A 245 -3.62 5.92 -19.83
CA THR A 245 -3.96 6.42 -21.14
C THR A 245 -4.63 7.78 -20.93
N VAL A 246 -3.89 8.85 -21.17
CA VAL A 246 -4.47 10.20 -21.29
C VAL A 246 -5.22 10.22 -22.62
N THR A 247 -6.35 9.54 -22.69
CA THR A 247 -7.28 9.73 -23.78
C THR A 247 -8.15 10.91 -23.42
N ASP A 248 -7.81 12.00 -24.08
CA ASP A 248 -8.63 13.19 -24.32
C ASP A 248 -9.39 13.74 -23.10
N ILE A 249 -8.94 14.95 -22.72
CA ILE A 249 -9.76 15.99 -22.13
C ILE A 249 -11.22 15.65 -22.43
N ALA A 250 -11.98 15.31 -21.39
CA ALA A 250 -13.42 15.31 -21.49
C ALA A 250 -13.78 16.62 -22.20
N ILE A 251 -14.28 16.55 -23.42
CA ILE A 251 -14.90 17.70 -24.08
C ILE A 251 -16.03 18.06 -23.13
N ILE A 252 -15.81 19.11 -22.35
CA ILE A 252 -16.86 19.68 -21.49
C ILE A 252 -17.90 20.15 -22.50
N ASP A 253 -18.94 19.37 -22.66
CA ASP A 253 -20.13 19.80 -23.36
C ASP A 253 -20.82 20.82 -22.43
N PHE A 254 -20.50 22.10 -22.63
CA PHE A 254 -20.99 23.20 -21.84
C PHE A 254 -22.52 23.39 -21.93
N ASP A 255 -23.19 22.65 -22.83
CA ASP A 255 -24.62 22.83 -23.07
C ASP A 255 -25.53 21.98 -22.15
N ASN A 256 -25.07 20.96 -21.45
CA ASN A 256 -25.96 20.06 -20.71
C ASN A 256 -25.71 19.92 -19.20
N GLY A 257 -24.75 20.58 -18.60
CA GLY A 257 -24.54 20.59 -17.13
C GLY A 257 -24.32 19.21 -16.50
N GLN A 258 -23.98 18.18 -17.29
CA GLN A 258 -23.65 16.85 -16.78
C GLN A 258 -22.16 16.79 -16.41
N SER A 259 -21.91 16.35 -15.19
CA SER A 259 -20.58 16.02 -14.70
C SER A 259 -19.87 15.08 -15.66
N ALA A 260 -18.63 15.39 -16.02
CA ALA A 260 -17.81 14.52 -16.86
C ALA A 260 -17.76 13.13 -16.24
N THR A 261 -18.25 12.14 -16.97
CA THR A 261 -18.17 10.74 -16.54
C THR A 261 -16.69 10.36 -16.54
N GLN A 262 -16.12 10.07 -15.37
CA GLN A 262 -14.75 9.62 -15.25
C GLN A 262 -14.60 8.31 -16.03
N VAL A 263 -13.72 8.30 -17.02
CA VAL A 263 -13.46 7.09 -17.80
C VAL A 263 -12.66 6.12 -16.94
N SER A 264 -13.14 4.90 -16.83
CA SER A 264 -12.50 3.85 -16.04
C SER A 264 -11.91 2.75 -16.91
N ASP A 265 -10.81 2.17 -16.41
CA ASP A 265 -10.26 0.92 -16.91
C ASP A 265 -10.74 -0.25 -16.06
N SER A 266 -10.85 -1.40 -16.68
CA SER A 266 -11.22 -2.63 -15.98
C SER A 266 -10.04 -3.57 -15.81
N ILE A 267 -10.03 -4.30 -14.68
CA ILE A 267 -9.09 -5.38 -14.37
C ILE A 267 -9.94 -6.61 -14.01
N LYS A 268 -9.70 -7.72 -14.69
CA LYS A 268 -10.37 -9.00 -14.39
C LYS A 268 -9.54 -9.75 -13.35
N LEU A 269 -10.17 -10.12 -12.26
CA LEU A 269 -9.65 -11.06 -11.28
C LEU A 269 -10.39 -12.38 -11.42
N THR A 270 -9.67 -13.49 -11.52
CA THR A 270 -10.27 -14.82 -11.51
C THR A 270 -9.56 -15.67 -10.47
N TYR A 271 -10.30 -16.15 -9.48
CA TYR A 271 -9.86 -17.21 -8.58
C TYR A 271 -10.28 -18.53 -9.21
N PRO A 272 -9.34 -19.29 -9.83
CA PRO A 272 -9.68 -20.48 -10.59
C PRO A 272 -10.11 -21.64 -9.69
N GLU A 273 -10.93 -22.55 -10.23
CA GLU A 273 -11.14 -23.85 -9.61
C GLU A 273 -9.79 -24.56 -9.42
N PRO A 274 -9.58 -25.26 -8.28
CA PRO A 274 -8.41 -26.09 -8.11
C PRO A 274 -8.33 -27.08 -9.27
N ALA A 275 -7.18 -27.15 -9.94
CA ALA A 275 -6.95 -28.18 -10.94
C ALA A 275 -7.22 -29.56 -10.30
N ASP A 276 -7.99 -30.41 -11.01
CA ASP A 276 -8.27 -31.80 -10.61
C ASP A 276 -6.97 -32.64 -10.67
N ASP A 277 -6.00 -32.29 -9.84
CA ASP A 277 -4.72 -33.01 -9.76
C ASP A 277 -4.88 -34.20 -8.79
N LYS A 278 -5.52 -35.26 -9.31
CA LYS A 278 -5.70 -36.53 -8.58
C LYS A 278 -4.39 -37.26 -8.30
N LEU A 279 -3.23 -36.69 -8.71
CA LEU A 279 -1.91 -37.32 -8.65
C LEU A 279 -0.94 -36.69 -7.63
N SER A 280 -1.14 -35.44 -7.23
CA SER A 280 -0.37 -34.84 -6.14
C SER A 280 -1.23 -34.77 -4.89
N GLY A 281 -0.86 -35.48 -3.83
CA GLY A 281 -1.56 -35.45 -2.53
C GLY A 281 -1.43 -34.12 -1.79
N ASP A 282 -0.93 -33.06 -2.44
CA ASP A 282 -0.82 -31.72 -1.91
C ASP A 282 -2.11 -30.96 -2.18
N LYS A 283 -2.88 -30.72 -1.12
CA LYS A 283 -3.97 -29.73 -1.15
C LYS A 283 -3.38 -28.37 -1.57
N PRO A 284 -4.11 -27.55 -2.36
CA PRO A 284 -3.69 -26.17 -2.60
C PRO A 284 -3.42 -25.50 -1.26
N SER A 285 -2.29 -24.84 -1.13
CA SER A 285 -1.75 -24.32 0.15
C SER A 285 -2.60 -23.26 0.82
N SER A 286 -3.61 -22.72 0.14
CA SER A 286 -4.54 -21.72 0.68
C SER A 286 -5.91 -21.86 0.03
N SER A 287 -6.95 -21.75 0.85
CA SER A 287 -8.36 -21.66 0.40
C SER A 287 -8.78 -20.20 0.17
N ILE A 288 -7.86 -19.27 0.21
CA ILE A 288 -8.08 -17.83 0.14
C ILE A 288 -7.06 -17.18 -0.80
N VAL A 289 -7.47 -16.15 -1.52
CA VAL A 289 -6.56 -15.26 -2.25
C VAL A 289 -6.67 -13.87 -1.63
N LYS A 290 -5.53 -13.30 -1.26
CA LYS A 290 -5.46 -11.92 -0.76
C LYS A 290 -4.59 -11.06 -1.67
N LEU A 291 -5.02 -9.83 -1.90
CA LEU A 291 -4.28 -8.87 -2.70
C LEU A 291 -4.54 -7.43 -2.26
N LEU A 292 -3.55 -6.57 -2.44
CA LEU A 292 -3.66 -5.14 -2.25
C LEU A 292 -3.63 -4.45 -3.61
N LEU A 293 -4.70 -3.75 -3.96
CA LEU A 293 -4.74 -2.86 -5.12
C LEU A 293 -4.33 -1.45 -4.69
N LEU A 294 -3.39 -0.90 -5.43
CA LEU A 294 -2.95 0.49 -5.36
C LEU A 294 -3.23 1.16 -6.70
N SER A 295 -3.98 2.23 -6.72
CA SER A 295 -4.08 3.09 -7.89
C SER A 295 -4.05 4.56 -7.50
N GLY A 296 -3.38 5.40 -8.29
CA GLY A 296 -3.26 6.81 -7.96
C GLY A 296 -3.02 7.67 -9.19
N GLU A 297 -3.65 8.85 -9.19
CA GLU A 297 -3.37 9.89 -10.18
C GLU A 297 -1.95 10.39 -9.98
N PRO A 298 -1.09 10.33 -11.01
CA PRO A 298 0.27 10.86 -10.91
C PRO A 298 0.27 12.34 -10.52
N ILE A 299 1.09 12.70 -9.54
CA ILE A 299 1.31 14.12 -9.16
C ILE A 299 2.05 14.83 -10.29
N GLY A 300 2.96 14.13 -10.98
CA GLY A 300 3.71 14.68 -12.10
C GLY A 300 4.72 15.75 -11.73
N GLU A 301 5.03 15.93 -10.45
CA GLU A 301 6.01 16.89 -9.97
C GLU A 301 7.40 16.26 -9.83
N PRO A 302 8.50 17.05 -9.88
CA PRO A 302 9.83 16.56 -9.60
C PRO A 302 9.94 15.95 -8.20
N VAL A 303 10.65 14.83 -8.08
CA VAL A 303 10.95 14.18 -6.81
C VAL A 303 12.45 14.13 -6.60
N VAL A 304 12.89 14.64 -5.45
CA VAL A 304 14.27 14.60 -4.99
C VAL A 304 14.27 13.98 -3.60
N GLY A 305 14.71 12.72 -3.52
CA GLY A 305 14.75 11.96 -2.28
C GLY A 305 16.18 11.61 -1.85
N TYR A 306 16.34 11.49 -0.53
CA TYR A 306 17.53 10.87 0.06
C TYR A 306 17.17 10.32 1.46
N GLY A 307 17.27 9.00 1.61
CA GLY A 307 16.85 8.32 2.83
C GLY A 307 15.39 8.65 3.16
N PRO A 308 15.10 9.13 4.39
CA PRO A 308 13.75 9.36 4.87
C PRO A 308 13.17 10.76 4.50
N PHE A 309 13.75 11.45 3.55
CA PHE A 309 13.34 12.79 3.13
C PHE A 309 13.01 12.81 1.64
N VAL A 310 11.83 13.32 1.29
CA VAL A 310 11.36 13.41 -0.09
C VAL A 310 10.81 14.81 -0.36
N MET A 311 11.54 15.58 -1.17
CA MET A 311 11.21 16.97 -1.51
C MET A 311 11.07 17.13 -3.03
N ASN A 312 10.81 18.35 -3.52
CA ASN A 312 10.72 18.63 -4.95
C ASN A 312 12.03 19.16 -5.54
N THR A 313 12.92 19.73 -4.71
CA THR A 313 14.17 20.33 -5.17
C THR A 313 15.37 19.95 -4.29
N GLN A 314 16.57 19.98 -4.87
CA GLN A 314 17.82 19.79 -4.13
C GLN A 314 18.03 20.85 -3.04
N ALA A 315 17.52 22.06 -3.24
CA ALA A 315 17.64 23.14 -2.24
C ALA A 315 16.80 22.81 -0.98
N GLU A 316 15.58 22.35 -1.16
CA GLU A 316 14.69 21.91 -0.07
C GLU A 316 15.27 20.70 0.65
N LEU A 317 15.80 19.72 -0.07
CA LEU A 317 16.43 18.56 0.54
C LEU A 317 17.65 18.96 1.39
N LYS A 318 18.54 19.85 0.88
CA LYS A 318 19.67 20.38 1.64
C LYS A 318 19.22 21.16 2.88
N GLN A 319 18.13 21.92 2.78
CA GLN A 319 17.56 22.62 3.94
C GLN A 319 17.05 21.62 4.98
N THR A 320 16.35 20.56 4.56
CA THR A 320 15.87 19.49 5.44
C THR A 320 17.02 18.87 6.25
N PHE A 321 18.16 18.57 5.60
CA PHE A 321 19.33 18.04 6.31
C PHE A 321 19.90 19.03 7.32
N ARG A 322 19.99 20.33 6.97
CA ARG A 322 20.43 21.37 7.92
C ARG A 322 19.52 21.45 9.13
N ASP A 323 18.20 21.45 8.88
CA ASP A 323 17.20 21.51 9.96
C ASP A 323 17.33 20.30 10.90
N TYR A 324 17.51 19.11 10.33
CA TYR A 324 17.72 17.88 11.08
C TYR A 324 19.00 17.94 11.93
N GLN A 325 20.14 18.34 11.35
CA GLN A 325 21.43 18.43 12.03
C GLN A 325 21.47 19.50 13.11
N THR A 326 20.70 20.58 12.97
CA THR A 326 20.67 21.70 13.91
C THR A 326 19.55 21.60 14.97
N GLY A 327 18.78 20.50 14.99
CA GLY A 327 17.68 20.30 15.92
C GLY A 327 16.46 21.19 15.65
N ASN A 328 16.31 21.70 14.43
CA ASN A 328 15.17 22.52 13.98
C ASN A 328 14.14 21.72 13.16
N PHE A 329 14.27 20.39 13.11
CA PHE A 329 13.52 19.53 12.21
C PHE A 329 12.03 19.39 12.56
N VAL A 330 11.69 19.34 13.83
CA VAL A 330 10.32 19.16 14.36
C VAL A 330 9.76 20.44 15.03
N LYS A 331 10.15 21.61 14.55
CA LYS A 331 9.68 22.91 15.08
C LYS A 331 8.56 23.50 14.24
#